data_44054f08c2a29beea1841d1b8d8bfb2b
#
_entry.id   44054f08c2a29beea1841d1b8d8bfb2b
#
_cell.length_a   1.000
_cell.length_b   1.000
_cell.length_c   1.000
_cell.angle_alpha   90.00
_cell.angle_beta   90.00
_cell.angle_gamma   90.00
#
_symmetry.space_group_name_H-M   'P 1'
#
loop_
_entity.id
_entity.type
_entity.pdbx_description
1 polymer ?
#
loop_
_entity_poly.entity_id
_entity_poly.type
_entity_poly.pdbx_seq_one_letter_code
_entity_poly.pdbx_strand_id
1 'polypeptide(L)'
;FQIVKCFRDEDLRADRQPEFTQIDCEMSFVEQDDIINTFEEMTKYLFREVRGYDLGEAPFLRLSWHEAMKRFGSDKPDMRFGMEFVELMDILKGTGEFAVFNEAAYIGGICAKGCANYTRKQLDELTNFVKSPQIGAKGLVYARVQEDGIVKSSVDRFYSPEVLNLLK
;
A
#
# COMPACT_ATOMS: atom_id res chain seq x y z
N PHE A 1 -29.21 -0.73 -18.13
CA PHE A 1 -28.66 0.14 -17.07
C PHE A 1 -29.72 1.06 -16.51
N GLN A 2 -29.51 1.51 -15.30
CA GLN A 2 -30.34 2.54 -14.69
C GLN A 2 -29.48 3.48 -13.85
N ILE A 3 -29.95 4.71 -13.68
CA ILE A 3 -29.40 5.66 -12.72
C ILE A 3 -30.36 5.72 -11.55
N VAL A 4 -29.97 5.15 -10.43
CA VAL A 4 -30.90 4.87 -9.33
C VAL A 4 -30.39 5.44 -8.01
N LYS A 5 -31.33 6.00 -7.23
CA LYS A 5 -31.08 6.43 -5.87
C LYS A 5 -31.10 5.23 -4.94
N CYS A 6 -30.00 5.02 -4.21
CA CYS A 6 -29.79 3.93 -3.29
C CYS A 6 -29.71 4.42 -1.86
N PHE A 7 -30.12 3.58 -0.91
CA PHE A 7 -30.10 3.86 0.53
C PHE A 7 -29.44 2.69 1.25
N ARG A 8 -28.50 2.99 2.16
CA ARG A 8 -27.87 2.00 3.03
C ARG A 8 -27.74 2.54 4.43
N ASP A 9 -28.03 1.72 5.42
CA ASP A 9 -27.72 2.00 6.82
C ASP A 9 -26.23 1.66 7.07
N GLU A 10 -25.39 2.65 6.96
CA GLU A 10 -23.93 2.53 7.11
C GLU A 10 -23.39 3.63 8.01
N ASP A 11 -22.29 3.34 8.70
CA ASP A 11 -21.51 4.35 9.40
C ASP A 11 -20.96 5.37 8.41
N LEU A 12 -21.12 6.65 8.72
CA LEU A 12 -20.63 7.76 7.90
C LEU A 12 -19.08 7.73 7.86
N ARG A 13 -18.54 7.73 6.66
CA ARG A 13 -17.10 7.84 6.38
C ARG A 13 -16.89 8.90 5.31
N ALA A 14 -15.61 9.26 5.07
CA ALA A 14 -15.27 10.27 4.06
C ALA A 14 -15.80 9.95 2.65
N ASP A 15 -15.95 8.68 2.32
CA ASP A 15 -16.37 8.16 1.02
C ASP A 15 -17.73 7.44 1.04
N ARG A 16 -18.49 7.52 2.16
CA ARG A 16 -19.77 6.81 2.32
C ARG A 16 -20.86 7.71 2.86
N GLN A 17 -22.02 7.60 2.23
CA GLN A 17 -23.23 8.28 2.64
C GLN A 17 -24.42 7.31 2.64
N PRO A 18 -25.42 7.49 3.53
CA PRO A 18 -26.58 6.62 3.58
C PRO A 18 -27.47 6.74 2.35
N GLU A 19 -27.42 7.85 1.63
CA GLU A 19 -28.12 8.08 0.37
C GLU A 19 -27.09 8.40 -0.72
N PHE A 20 -27.11 7.68 -1.83
CA PHE A 20 -26.21 7.89 -2.96
C PHE A 20 -26.86 7.47 -4.28
N THR A 21 -26.32 7.98 -5.38
CA THR A 21 -26.79 7.61 -6.72
C THR A 21 -25.83 6.60 -7.33
N GLN A 22 -26.36 5.55 -7.92
CA GLN A 22 -25.62 4.49 -8.57
C GLN A 22 -25.95 4.45 -10.05
N ILE A 23 -24.91 4.26 -10.89
CA ILE A 23 -25.08 3.78 -12.25
C ILE A 23 -25.05 2.26 -12.14
N ASP A 24 -26.23 1.66 -12.24
CA ASP A 24 -26.43 0.23 -12.11
C ASP A 24 -26.52 -0.40 -13.49
N CYS A 25 -25.68 -1.40 -13.75
CA CYS A 25 -25.56 -2.03 -15.06
C CYS A 25 -25.60 -3.55 -14.91
N GLU A 26 -26.43 -4.17 -15.74
CA GLU A 26 -26.45 -5.63 -15.94
C GLU A 26 -26.23 -5.95 -17.42
N MET A 27 -25.41 -6.95 -17.67
CA MET A 27 -25.10 -7.44 -19.01
C MET A 27 -25.24 -8.96 -19.05
N SER A 28 -25.86 -9.48 -20.12
CA SER A 28 -26.02 -10.92 -20.33
C SER A 28 -25.02 -11.43 -21.37
N PHE A 29 -24.69 -12.73 -21.28
CA PHE A 29 -23.80 -13.43 -22.22
C PHE A 29 -22.39 -12.82 -22.31
N VAL A 30 -21.84 -12.37 -21.16
CA VAL A 30 -20.52 -11.72 -21.06
C VAL A 30 -19.62 -12.45 -20.07
N GLU A 31 -18.33 -12.36 -20.30
CA GLU A 31 -17.29 -12.81 -19.39
C GLU A 31 -16.74 -11.63 -18.58
N GLN A 32 -15.88 -11.91 -17.60
CA GLN A 32 -15.29 -10.91 -16.72
C GLN A 32 -14.60 -9.78 -17.49
N ASP A 33 -13.85 -10.12 -18.53
CA ASP A 33 -13.10 -9.14 -19.32
C ASP A 33 -13.99 -8.19 -20.12
N ASP A 34 -15.16 -8.65 -20.56
CA ASP A 34 -16.12 -7.79 -21.26
C ASP A 34 -16.65 -6.69 -20.33
N ILE A 35 -16.93 -7.05 -19.08
CA ILE A 35 -17.34 -6.08 -18.04
C ILE A 35 -16.22 -5.09 -17.76
N ILE A 36 -15.02 -5.58 -17.51
CA ILE A 36 -13.87 -4.72 -17.17
C ILE A 36 -13.59 -3.74 -18.31
N ASN A 37 -13.54 -4.21 -19.54
CA ASN A 37 -13.27 -3.38 -20.71
C ASN A 37 -14.36 -2.32 -20.90
N THR A 38 -15.64 -2.69 -20.78
CA THR A 38 -16.76 -1.75 -20.91
C THR A 38 -16.67 -0.62 -19.88
N PHE A 39 -16.37 -0.94 -18.60
CA PHE A 39 -16.26 0.08 -17.56
C PHE A 39 -14.95 0.88 -17.62
N GLU A 40 -13.88 0.29 -18.14
CA GLU A 40 -12.65 1.02 -18.44
C GLU A 40 -12.89 2.08 -19.52
N GLU A 41 -13.52 1.71 -20.64
CA GLU A 41 -13.86 2.65 -21.71
C GLU A 41 -14.83 3.74 -21.21
N MET A 42 -15.84 3.38 -20.44
CA MET A 42 -16.75 4.33 -19.83
C MET A 42 -15.99 5.34 -18.94
N THR A 43 -15.04 4.86 -18.13
CA THR A 43 -14.24 5.73 -17.25
C THR A 43 -13.39 6.69 -18.08
N LYS A 44 -12.69 6.21 -19.11
CA LYS A 44 -11.90 7.04 -20.02
C LYS A 44 -12.77 8.10 -20.71
N TYR A 45 -13.94 7.71 -21.19
CA TYR A 45 -14.91 8.62 -21.79
C TYR A 45 -15.35 9.71 -20.83
N LEU A 46 -15.75 9.35 -19.59
CA LEU A 46 -16.18 10.32 -18.58
C LEU A 46 -15.09 11.31 -18.20
N PHE A 47 -13.84 10.87 -18.03
CA PHE A 47 -12.74 11.77 -17.72
C PHE A 47 -12.47 12.75 -18.85
N ARG A 48 -12.52 12.29 -20.10
CA ARG A 48 -12.32 13.14 -21.28
C ARG A 48 -13.45 14.17 -21.43
N GLU A 49 -14.72 13.73 -21.39
CA GLU A 49 -15.87 14.61 -21.65
C GLU A 49 -16.18 15.57 -20.50
N VAL A 50 -16.03 15.11 -19.25
CA VAL A 50 -16.44 15.89 -18.07
C VAL A 50 -15.28 16.71 -17.50
N ARG A 51 -14.07 16.16 -17.55
CA ARG A 51 -12.88 16.78 -16.94
C ARG A 51 -11.90 17.35 -17.98
N GLY A 52 -12.08 17.08 -19.25
CA GLY A 52 -11.13 17.44 -20.31
C GLY A 52 -9.76 16.75 -20.13
N TYR A 53 -9.72 15.62 -19.43
CA TYR A 53 -8.49 14.90 -19.11
C TYR A 53 -8.47 13.55 -19.85
N ASP A 54 -7.47 13.36 -20.71
CA ASP A 54 -7.27 12.10 -21.43
C ASP A 54 -6.44 11.14 -20.60
N LEU A 55 -7.02 9.98 -20.29
CA LEU A 55 -6.36 8.88 -19.57
C LEU A 55 -5.49 8.00 -20.48
N GLY A 56 -5.48 8.30 -21.79
CA GLY A 56 -4.76 7.53 -22.80
C GLY A 56 -5.45 6.23 -23.20
N GLU A 57 -4.89 5.58 -24.23
CA GLU A 57 -5.45 4.35 -24.81
C GLU A 57 -5.00 3.08 -24.08
N ALA A 58 -3.86 3.14 -23.36
CA ALA A 58 -3.35 1.98 -22.64
C ALA A 58 -4.38 1.43 -21.64
N PRO A 59 -4.53 0.09 -21.54
CA PRO A 59 -5.43 -0.50 -20.54
C PRO A 59 -5.00 -0.14 -19.12
N PHE A 60 -5.98 -0.01 -18.22
CA PHE A 60 -5.69 0.19 -16.81
C PHE A 60 -4.96 -1.03 -16.23
N LEU A 61 -4.06 -0.78 -15.29
CA LEU A 61 -3.35 -1.85 -14.62
C LEU A 61 -4.34 -2.77 -13.89
N ARG A 62 -4.20 -4.06 -14.14
CA ARG A 62 -4.98 -5.11 -13.49
C ARG A 62 -4.10 -5.83 -12.47
N LEU A 63 -4.53 -5.86 -11.24
CA LEU A 63 -3.86 -6.55 -10.14
C LEU A 63 -4.75 -7.66 -9.61
N SER A 64 -4.19 -8.84 -9.37
CA SER A 64 -4.87 -9.82 -8.55
C SER A 64 -4.94 -9.33 -7.10
N TRP A 65 -5.91 -9.83 -6.33
CA TRP A 65 -6.00 -9.51 -4.89
C TRP A 65 -4.70 -9.86 -4.15
N HIS A 66 -4.12 -11.03 -4.45
CA HIS A 66 -2.85 -11.46 -3.84
C HIS A 66 -1.71 -10.50 -4.15
N GLU A 67 -1.61 -10.04 -5.38
CA GLU A 67 -0.58 -9.10 -5.79
C GLU A 67 -0.78 -7.72 -5.13
N ALA A 68 -2.01 -7.21 -5.09
CA ALA A 68 -2.33 -5.97 -4.42
C ALA A 68 -1.98 -6.05 -2.91
N MET A 69 -2.35 -7.12 -2.23
CA MET A 69 -2.01 -7.33 -0.83
C MET A 69 -0.51 -7.51 -0.61
N LYS A 70 0.19 -8.26 -1.47
CA LYS A 70 1.64 -8.47 -1.38
C LYS A 70 2.43 -7.18 -1.55
N ARG A 71 2.08 -6.37 -2.55
CA ARG A 71 2.82 -5.14 -2.89
C ARG A 71 2.41 -3.93 -2.06
N PHE A 72 1.16 -3.83 -1.64
CA PHE A 72 0.62 -2.61 -1.05
C PHE A 72 -0.08 -2.82 0.30
N GLY A 73 -0.38 -4.06 0.68
CA GLY A 73 -1.14 -4.35 1.90
C GLY A 73 -2.60 -3.89 1.85
N SER A 74 -3.14 -3.60 0.67
CA SER A 74 -4.49 -3.09 0.46
C SER A 74 -5.05 -3.62 -0.85
N ASP A 75 -6.34 -3.91 -0.88
CA ASP A 75 -7.09 -4.23 -2.09
C ASP A 75 -7.45 -2.99 -2.94
N LYS A 76 -7.18 -1.79 -2.42
CA LYS A 76 -7.37 -0.49 -3.10
C LYS A 76 -6.10 0.36 -3.00
N PRO A 77 -5.00 -0.07 -3.62
CA PRO A 77 -3.72 0.60 -3.47
C PRO A 77 -3.72 1.98 -4.15
N ASP A 78 -3.17 2.98 -3.46
CA ASP A 78 -2.76 4.22 -4.11
C ASP A 78 -1.34 4.06 -4.66
N MET A 79 -1.22 3.95 -5.97
CA MET A 79 0.04 3.66 -6.66
C MET A 79 0.83 4.90 -7.06
N ARG A 80 0.35 6.12 -6.72
CA ARG A 80 0.95 7.38 -7.19
C ARG A 80 2.31 7.68 -6.59
N PHE A 81 2.66 7.11 -5.44
CA PHE A 81 3.91 7.40 -4.72
C PHE A 81 4.91 6.23 -4.65
N GLY A 82 4.57 5.06 -5.18
CA GLY A 82 5.53 3.97 -5.45
C GLY A 82 6.26 3.37 -4.24
N MET A 83 5.73 3.46 -3.02
CA MET A 83 6.29 2.80 -1.84
C MET A 83 5.68 1.41 -1.68
N GLU A 84 6.15 0.47 -2.47
CA GLU A 84 5.70 -0.92 -2.40
C GLU A 84 6.34 -1.66 -1.23
N PHE A 85 5.67 -2.68 -0.73
CA PHE A 85 6.24 -3.57 0.27
C PHE A 85 7.36 -4.41 -0.33
N VAL A 86 8.42 -4.54 0.45
CA VAL A 86 9.55 -5.44 0.18
C VAL A 86 9.51 -6.55 1.21
N GLU A 87 9.53 -7.80 0.75
CA GLU A 87 9.63 -8.96 1.63
C GLU A 87 11.05 -9.09 2.17
N LEU A 88 11.18 -9.24 3.47
CA LEU A 88 12.46 -9.27 4.19
C LEU A 88 12.66 -10.59 4.96
N MET A 89 11.84 -11.61 4.69
CA MET A 89 11.90 -12.90 5.38
C MET A 89 13.28 -13.55 5.28
N ASP A 90 13.80 -13.68 4.06
CA ASP A 90 15.06 -14.36 3.79
C ASP A 90 16.28 -13.60 4.33
N ILE A 91 16.13 -12.29 4.57
CA ILE A 91 17.20 -11.44 5.09
C ILE A 91 17.23 -11.44 6.62
N LEU A 92 16.06 -11.34 7.27
CA LEU A 92 15.99 -11.02 8.70
C LEU A 92 15.56 -12.18 9.59
N LYS A 93 14.75 -13.13 9.08
CA LYS A 93 14.27 -14.23 9.91
C LYS A 93 15.35 -15.28 10.12
N GLY A 94 15.68 -15.56 11.38
CA GLY A 94 16.66 -16.58 11.72
C GLY A 94 18.14 -16.20 11.49
N THR A 95 18.40 -14.96 11.05
CA THR A 95 19.76 -14.47 10.78
C THR A 95 20.33 -13.62 11.91
N GLY A 96 19.54 -13.36 12.95
CA GLY A 96 19.91 -12.58 14.13
C GLY A 96 19.13 -13.01 15.37
N GLU A 97 19.41 -12.34 16.49
CA GLU A 97 18.82 -12.67 17.79
C GLU A 97 17.54 -11.86 18.11
N PHE A 98 16.95 -11.18 17.15
CA PHE A 98 15.73 -10.38 17.37
C PHE A 98 14.48 -11.27 17.36
N ALA A 99 14.03 -11.66 18.55
CA ALA A 99 12.93 -12.62 18.73
C ALA A 99 11.67 -12.25 17.98
N VAL A 100 11.30 -10.94 17.92
CA VAL A 100 10.10 -10.46 17.22
C VAL A 100 10.10 -10.87 15.73
N PHE A 101 11.26 -10.80 15.07
CA PHE A 101 11.37 -11.21 13.68
C PHE A 101 11.49 -12.73 13.52
N ASN A 102 12.14 -13.38 14.46
CA ASN A 102 12.28 -14.84 14.41
C ASN A 102 10.95 -15.57 14.58
N GLU A 103 10.02 -14.99 15.35
CA GLU A 103 8.67 -15.52 15.59
C GLU A 103 7.63 -15.03 14.54
N ALA A 104 7.97 -14.04 13.73
CA ALA A 104 7.04 -13.46 12.78
C ALA A 104 6.65 -14.46 11.69
N ALA A 105 5.36 -14.48 11.33
CA ALA A 105 4.87 -15.21 10.16
C ALA A 105 5.27 -14.52 8.84
N TYR A 106 5.42 -13.20 8.87
CA TYR A 106 5.82 -12.39 7.74
C TYR A 106 6.62 -11.17 8.20
N ILE A 107 7.69 -10.84 7.48
CA ILE A 107 8.48 -9.63 7.67
C ILE A 107 8.50 -8.87 6.35
N GLY A 108 7.89 -7.71 6.35
CA GLY A 108 7.88 -6.79 5.23
C GLY A 108 8.26 -5.38 5.66
N GLY A 109 8.69 -4.59 4.72
CA GLY A 109 9.05 -3.20 4.94
C GLY A 109 8.73 -2.34 3.73
N ILE A 110 8.91 -1.04 3.87
CA ILE A 110 8.86 -0.07 2.78
C ILE A 110 10.18 0.70 2.71
N CYS A 111 10.58 1.09 1.50
CA CYS A 111 11.72 1.98 1.30
C CYS A 111 11.23 3.42 1.14
N ALA A 112 11.39 4.24 2.18
CA ALA A 112 11.11 5.68 2.12
C ALA A 112 12.34 6.42 1.56
N LYS A 113 12.40 6.57 0.25
CA LYS A 113 13.53 7.23 -0.43
C LYS A 113 13.71 8.67 0.05
N GLY A 114 14.96 9.08 0.28
CA GLY A 114 15.30 10.43 0.73
C GLY A 114 15.12 10.67 2.24
N CYS A 115 14.69 9.69 3.03
CA CYS A 115 14.41 9.83 4.46
C CYS A 115 15.56 9.37 5.37
N ALA A 116 16.73 9.04 4.82
CA ALA A 116 17.88 8.58 5.60
C ALA A 116 18.34 9.62 6.65
N ASN A 117 18.17 10.92 6.36
CA ASN A 117 18.57 12.04 7.22
C ASN A 117 17.50 12.47 8.23
N TYR A 118 16.44 11.69 8.43
CA TYR A 118 15.45 11.99 9.45
C TYR A 118 16.09 12.09 10.83
N THR A 119 15.77 13.16 11.53
CA THR A 119 16.23 13.40 12.90
C THR A 119 15.60 12.39 13.86
N ARG A 120 16.19 12.24 15.04
CA ARG A 120 15.62 11.40 16.09
C ARG A 120 14.16 11.80 16.41
N LYS A 121 13.88 13.10 16.47
CA LYS A 121 12.52 13.60 16.73
C LYS A 121 11.53 13.13 15.68
N GLN A 122 11.88 13.18 14.40
CA GLN A 122 11.01 12.68 13.32
C GLN A 122 10.77 11.17 13.38
N LEU A 123 11.81 10.40 13.75
CA LEU A 123 11.66 8.95 13.94
C LEU A 123 10.81 8.61 15.17
N ASP A 124 10.91 9.38 16.24
CA ASP A 124 10.08 9.24 17.43
C ASP A 124 8.61 9.60 17.10
N GLU A 125 8.37 10.65 16.31
CA GLU A 125 7.05 11.02 15.82
C GLU A 125 6.43 9.92 14.96
N LEU A 126 7.18 9.32 14.03
CA LEU A 126 6.74 8.17 13.24
C LEU A 126 6.43 6.95 14.13
N THR A 127 7.28 6.71 15.12
CA THR A 127 7.06 5.61 16.07
C THR A 127 5.77 5.81 16.86
N ASN A 128 5.50 7.04 17.31
CA ASN A 128 4.26 7.38 18.01
C ASN A 128 3.04 7.27 17.08
N PHE A 129 3.19 7.68 15.82
CA PHE A 129 2.14 7.55 14.81
C PHE A 129 1.72 6.09 14.59
N VAL A 130 2.68 5.18 14.35
CA VAL A 130 2.35 3.77 14.12
C VAL A 130 1.83 3.07 15.37
N LYS A 131 2.17 3.57 16.58
CA LYS A 131 1.65 3.07 17.85
C LYS A 131 0.30 3.64 18.23
N SER A 132 -0.23 4.60 17.46
CA SER A 132 -1.55 5.18 17.71
C SER A 132 -2.65 4.11 17.69
N PRO A 133 -3.75 4.28 18.44
CA PRO A 133 -4.82 3.29 18.51
C PRO A 133 -5.44 2.92 17.15
N GLN A 134 -5.42 3.83 16.18
CA GLN A 134 -5.94 3.60 14.84
C GLN A 134 -5.09 2.61 14.04
N ILE A 135 -3.76 2.58 14.28
CA ILE A 135 -2.82 1.71 13.57
C ILE A 135 -2.49 0.49 14.43
N GLY A 136 -2.26 0.68 15.73
CA GLY A 136 -2.12 -0.38 16.70
C GLY A 136 -0.80 -1.17 16.63
N ALA A 137 0.23 -0.66 15.95
CA ALA A 137 1.54 -1.31 15.93
C ALA A 137 2.22 -1.25 17.30
N LYS A 138 2.96 -2.29 17.67
CA LYS A 138 3.71 -2.32 18.93
C LYS A 138 4.97 -1.45 18.92
N GLY A 139 5.49 -1.13 17.74
CA GLY A 139 6.69 -0.32 17.55
C GLY A 139 7.03 -0.15 16.08
N LEU A 140 8.11 0.59 15.82
CA LEU A 140 8.68 0.80 14.49
C LEU A 140 10.12 0.32 14.48
N VAL A 141 10.45 -0.59 13.57
CA VAL A 141 11.84 -0.92 13.24
C VAL A 141 12.21 -0.15 11.98
N TYR A 142 13.37 0.48 12.00
CA TYR A 142 13.89 1.21 10.84
C TYR A 142 15.36 0.92 10.61
N ALA A 143 15.77 0.99 9.34
CA ALA A 143 17.16 0.99 8.91
C ALA A 143 17.41 2.23 8.03
N ARG A 144 18.59 2.80 8.14
CA ARG A 144 19.01 3.97 7.35
C ARG A 144 20.36 3.70 6.69
N VAL A 145 20.42 3.91 5.40
CA VAL A 145 21.68 3.88 4.66
C VAL A 145 22.33 5.27 4.79
N GLN A 146 23.48 5.35 5.47
CA GLN A 146 24.21 6.59 5.65
C GLN A 146 25.00 6.97 4.38
N GLU A 147 25.52 8.17 4.31
CA GLU A 147 26.30 8.68 3.16
C GLU A 147 27.56 7.85 2.88
N ASP A 148 28.18 7.30 3.92
CA ASP A 148 29.32 6.37 3.83
C ASP A 148 28.91 4.95 3.41
N GLY A 149 27.62 4.72 3.16
CA GLY A 149 27.07 3.44 2.80
C GLY A 149 26.90 2.47 3.98
N ILE A 150 27.14 2.88 5.22
CA ILE A 150 26.89 2.06 6.40
C ILE A 150 25.37 2.05 6.71
N VAL A 151 24.85 0.86 7.00
CA VAL A 151 23.44 0.72 7.44
C VAL A 151 23.38 0.82 8.95
N LYS A 152 22.59 1.77 9.46
CA LYS A 152 22.25 1.92 10.88
C LYS A 152 20.78 1.56 11.10
N SER A 153 20.52 0.71 12.08
CA SER A 153 19.17 0.24 12.40
C SER A 153 18.84 0.43 13.88
N SER A 154 17.55 0.53 14.17
CA SER A 154 17.06 0.48 15.58
C SER A 154 17.27 -0.88 16.24
N VAL A 155 17.61 -1.90 15.45
CA VAL A 155 17.86 -3.28 15.89
C VAL A 155 19.27 -3.77 15.54
N ASP A 156 20.20 -2.87 15.25
CA ASP A 156 21.58 -3.18 14.81
C ASP A 156 22.34 -4.10 15.79
N ARG A 157 22.08 -4.00 17.09
CA ARG A 157 22.69 -4.88 18.10
C ARG A 157 22.36 -6.38 17.96
N PHE A 158 21.32 -6.72 17.21
CA PHE A 158 20.84 -8.09 17.03
C PHE A 158 21.28 -8.73 15.71
N TYR A 159 21.86 -7.95 14.79
CA TYR A 159 22.23 -8.38 13.46
C TYR A 159 23.67 -8.02 13.13
N SER A 160 24.34 -8.89 12.37
CA SER A 160 25.67 -8.57 11.88
C SER A 160 25.64 -7.46 10.81
N PRO A 161 26.74 -6.70 10.63
CA PRO A 161 26.83 -5.71 9.57
C PRO A 161 26.59 -6.27 8.17
N GLU A 162 26.96 -7.52 7.93
CA GLU A 162 26.75 -8.22 6.65
C GLU A 162 25.25 -8.38 6.37
N VAL A 163 24.47 -8.84 7.36
CA VAL A 163 23.02 -8.98 7.23
C VAL A 163 22.36 -7.63 7.02
N LEU A 164 22.74 -6.60 7.80
CA LEU A 164 22.17 -5.26 7.63
C LEU A 164 22.48 -4.67 6.26
N ASN A 165 23.64 -4.98 5.68
CA ASN A 165 24.00 -4.52 4.34
C ASN A 165 23.12 -5.10 3.21
N LEU A 166 22.43 -6.21 3.44
CA LEU A 166 21.45 -6.76 2.48
C LEU A 166 20.16 -5.93 2.40
N LEU A 167 19.98 -4.95 3.30
CA LEU A 167 18.84 -4.02 3.28
C LEU A 167 19.03 -2.80 2.36
N LYS A 168 20.16 -2.72 1.64
CA LYS A 168 20.41 -1.63 0.65
C LYS A 168 19.60 -1.83 -0.65
#